data_4bae5c20e7b3adbd566e04690db50337
#
_entry.id   4bae5c20e7b3adbd566e04690db50337
#
_cell.length_a   1.000
_cell.length_b   1.000
_cell.length_c   1.000
_cell.angle_alpha   90.00
_cell.angle_beta   90.00
_cell.angle_gamma   90.00
#
_symmetry.space_group_name_H-M   'P 1'
#
loop_
_entity.id
_entity.type
_entity.pdbx_description
1 polymer ?
#
loop_
_entity_poly.entity_id
_entity_poly.type
_entity_poly.pdbx_seq_one_letter_code
_entity_poly.pdbx_strand_id
1 'polypeptide(L)'
;MNIWHDMDPAQITPTDFTAVIEIPKGSKCKYELDKYTGLLKLDRILYTSTHYPANYGFIPRTYADDGDPLDVLVLCSEPIYPLTLIRVYPIGVMRMVDGGKMDDKIIAIPFSDPTYLGITSIDELPPHIFDEIMHFFSVYKQLENKQTAVKTLFGREEAEQIIREAIESYQKSFMK
;
A
#
# COMPACT_ATOMS: atom_id res chain seq x y z
N MET A 1 -7.92 18.95 8.14
CA MET A 1 -6.67 18.15 8.13
C MET A 1 -6.78 17.15 7.00
N ASN A 2 -5.77 17.09 6.14
CA ASN A 2 -5.63 16.07 5.10
C ASN A 2 -4.29 15.35 5.32
N ILE A 3 -4.33 14.16 5.87
CA ILE A 3 -3.13 13.42 6.26
C ILE A 3 -2.20 13.11 5.06
N TRP A 4 -2.72 13.11 3.84
CA TRP A 4 -1.88 12.98 2.65
C TRP A 4 -0.85 14.12 2.55
N HIS A 5 -1.27 15.35 2.90
CA HIS A 5 -0.46 16.57 2.78
C HIS A 5 0.14 17.05 4.10
N ASP A 6 -0.53 16.75 5.22
CA ASP A 6 -0.20 17.33 6.54
C ASP A 6 0.82 16.50 7.33
N MET A 7 1.22 15.34 6.83
CA MET A 7 2.29 14.54 7.45
C MET A 7 3.61 15.29 7.43
N ASP A 8 4.36 15.23 8.53
CA ASP A 8 5.72 15.78 8.59
C ASP A 8 6.62 15.11 7.52
N PRO A 9 7.22 15.89 6.60
CA PRO A 9 8.09 15.31 5.56
C PRO A 9 9.27 14.50 6.12
N ALA A 10 9.74 14.81 7.33
CA ALA A 10 10.82 14.06 7.96
C ALA A 10 10.47 12.61 8.28
N GLN A 11 9.17 12.27 8.33
CA GLN A 11 8.67 10.91 8.56
C GLN A 11 8.50 10.10 7.26
N ILE A 12 8.82 10.66 6.11
CA ILE A 12 8.64 10.02 4.80
C ILE A 12 9.96 10.00 4.06
N THR A 13 10.64 8.86 4.12
CA THR A 13 11.87 8.59 3.35
C THR A 13 11.72 7.30 2.57
N PRO A 14 12.52 7.04 1.53
CA PRO A 14 12.43 5.80 0.75
C PRO A 14 12.71 4.52 1.55
N THR A 15 13.44 4.61 2.66
CA THR A 15 13.87 3.46 3.46
C THR A 15 13.14 3.30 4.79
N ASP A 16 12.40 4.33 5.20
CA ASP A 16 11.75 4.42 6.51
C ASP A 16 10.64 5.47 6.41
N PHE A 17 9.39 5.04 6.54
CA PHE A 17 8.25 5.93 6.37
C PHE A 17 7.08 5.56 7.26
N THR A 18 6.23 6.54 7.52
CA THR A 18 4.95 6.34 8.19
C THR A 18 3.85 6.11 7.16
N ALA A 19 3.23 4.95 7.20
CA ALA A 19 2.05 4.62 6.40
C ALA A 19 0.76 4.94 7.14
N VAL A 20 -0.31 5.20 6.39
CA VAL A 20 -1.68 5.33 6.90
C VAL A 20 -2.46 4.10 6.46
N ILE A 21 -2.98 3.33 7.41
CA ILE A 21 -3.79 2.15 7.10
C ILE A 21 -5.23 2.58 6.82
N GLU A 22 -5.77 2.15 5.69
CA GLU A 22 -7.18 2.35 5.33
C GLU A 22 -8.00 1.07 5.53
N ILE A 23 -7.42 -0.09 5.24
CA ILE A 23 -8.13 -1.37 5.20
C ILE A 23 -7.37 -2.40 6.05
N PRO A 24 -7.99 -2.96 7.09
CA PRO A 24 -7.38 -4.02 7.88
C PRO A 24 -7.22 -5.32 7.08
N LYS A 25 -6.19 -6.09 7.37
CA LYS A 25 -6.09 -7.49 6.93
C LYS A 25 -7.37 -8.25 7.26
N GLY A 26 -7.89 -8.99 6.29
CA GLY A 26 -9.10 -9.81 6.43
C GLY A 26 -10.40 -9.07 6.13
N SER A 27 -10.36 -7.78 5.82
CA SER A 27 -11.56 -7.01 5.47
C SER A 27 -12.03 -7.30 4.05
N LYS A 28 -13.34 -7.30 3.87
CA LYS A 28 -14.01 -7.19 2.56
C LYS A 28 -14.50 -5.78 2.27
N CYS A 29 -14.45 -4.89 3.25
CA CYS A 29 -14.81 -3.50 3.07
C CYS A 29 -13.63 -2.73 2.49
N LYS A 30 -13.81 -2.17 1.30
CA LYS A 30 -12.82 -1.28 0.71
C LYS A 30 -13.07 0.15 1.19
N TYR A 31 -12.25 0.59 2.13
CA TYR A 31 -12.25 1.95 2.63
C TYR A 31 -11.24 2.82 1.86
N GLU A 32 -11.57 4.08 1.71
CA GLU A 32 -10.68 5.10 1.13
C GLU A 32 -10.71 6.35 2.01
N LEU A 33 -9.57 7.00 2.16
CA LEU A 33 -9.52 8.34 2.74
C LEU A 33 -10.26 9.31 1.82
N ASP A 34 -11.29 9.96 2.34
CA ASP A 34 -11.88 11.11 1.66
C ASP A 34 -10.98 12.32 1.83
N LYS A 35 -10.43 12.78 0.71
CA LYS A 35 -9.41 13.85 0.67
C LYS A 35 -9.95 15.23 1.09
N TYR A 36 -11.27 15.39 1.08
CA TYR A 36 -11.92 16.66 1.47
C TYR A 36 -12.22 16.73 2.96
N THR A 37 -12.71 15.63 3.53
CA THR A 37 -13.15 15.62 4.94
C THR A 37 -12.08 15.05 5.88
N GLY A 38 -11.11 14.27 5.36
CA GLY A 38 -10.13 13.55 6.18
C GLY A 38 -10.69 12.32 6.89
N LEU A 39 -11.93 11.94 6.59
CA LEU A 39 -12.57 10.74 7.12
C LEU A 39 -12.42 9.57 6.14
N LEU A 40 -12.61 8.36 6.63
CA LEU A 40 -12.77 7.20 5.75
C LEU A 40 -14.18 7.17 5.18
N LYS A 41 -14.28 6.89 3.91
CA LYS A 41 -15.54 6.52 3.26
C LYS A 41 -15.48 5.05 2.85
N LEU A 42 -16.61 4.38 2.92
CA LEU A 42 -16.77 3.06 2.32
C LEU A 42 -16.96 3.24 0.81
N ASP A 43 -15.93 2.85 0.03
CA ASP A 43 -16.04 2.85 -1.43
C ASP A 43 -17.00 1.73 -1.88
N ARG A 44 -16.71 0.50 -1.46
CA ARG A 44 -17.59 -0.65 -1.67
C ARG A 44 -17.22 -1.83 -0.78
N ILE A 45 -18.14 -2.80 -0.68
CA ILE A 45 -17.83 -4.14 -0.20
C ILE A 45 -17.41 -4.97 -1.41
N LEU A 46 -16.32 -5.73 -1.32
CA LEU A 46 -15.83 -6.56 -2.42
C LEU A 46 -16.93 -7.52 -2.89
N TYR A 47 -17.07 -7.65 -4.20
CA TYR A 47 -18.09 -8.53 -4.81
C TYR A 47 -17.68 -9.99 -4.76
N THR A 48 -16.38 -10.29 -4.73
CA THR A 48 -15.87 -11.65 -4.57
C THR A 48 -15.88 -12.09 -3.11
N SER A 49 -15.67 -13.37 -2.84
CA SER A 49 -15.51 -13.89 -1.48
C SER A 49 -14.10 -13.65 -0.90
N THR A 50 -13.21 -13.00 -1.65
CA THR A 50 -11.86 -12.69 -1.20
C THR A 50 -11.86 -11.57 -0.16
N HIS A 51 -10.81 -11.55 0.66
CA HIS A 51 -10.56 -10.49 1.65
C HIS A 51 -9.14 -9.97 1.47
N TYR A 52 -8.88 -8.76 1.92
CA TYR A 52 -7.54 -8.18 1.85
C TYR A 52 -6.52 -9.07 2.57
N PRO A 53 -5.44 -9.48 1.88
CA PRO A 53 -4.49 -10.46 2.43
C PRO A 53 -3.49 -9.85 3.41
N ALA A 54 -3.42 -8.53 3.47
CA ALA A 54 -2.55 -7.75 4.35
C ALA A 54 -3.22 -6.44 4.72
N ASN A 55 -2.70 -5.74 5.73
CA ASN A 55 -3.12 -4.37 6.01
C ASN A 55 -2.75 -3.51 4.81
N TYR A 56 -3.68 -2.71 4.34
CA TYR A 56 -3.56 -1.92 3.12
C TYR A 56 -3.78 -0.44 3.41
N GLY A 57 -2.97 0.39 2.81
CA GLY A 57 -3.11 1.83 2.96
C GLY A 57 -2.21 2.57 1.98
N PHE A 58 -1.75 3.75 2.36
CA PHE A 58 -0.96 4.60 1.50
C PHE A 58 0.20 5.27 2.24
N ILE A 59 1.14 5.78 1.47
CA ILE A 59 2.28 6.54 1.95
C ILE A 59 1.96 8.02 1.78
N PRO A 60 1.83 8.81 2.87
CA PRO A 60 1.62 10.25 2.77
C PRO A 60 2.74 10.95 1.99
N ARG A 61 2.45 12.11 1.40
CA ARG A 61 3.41 12.93 0.65
C ARG A 61 4.08 12.18 -0.51
N THR A 62 3.37 11.24 -1.11
CA THR A 62 3.71 10.57 -2.36
C THR A 62 2.64 10.84 -3.41
N TYR A 63 3.02 10.75 -4.68
CA TYR A 63 2.11 10.94 -5.81
C TYR A 63 2.44 9.94 -6.90
N ALA A 64 1.53 9.02 -7.17
CA ALA A 64 1.68 7.97 -8.16
C ALA A 64 1.03 8.35 -9.51
N ASP A 65 1.26 7.54 -10.53
CA ASP A 65 0.80 7.81 -11.91
C ASP A 65 -0.72 7.84 -12.06
N ASP A 66 -1.45 7.19 -11.17
CA ASP A 66 -2.91 7.19 -11.13
C ASP A 66 -3.53 8.46 -10.52
N GLY A 67 -2.70 9.39 -10.03
CA GLY A 67 -3.14 10.63 -9.40
C GLY A 67 -3.47 10.50 -7.91
N ASP A 68 -3.12 9.39 -7.29
CA ASP A 68 -3.31 9.08 -5.89
C ASP A 68 -1.97 8.90 -5.15
N PRO A 69 -1.95 8.89 -3.80
CA PRO A 69 -0.76 8.50 -3.06
C PRO A 69 -0.35 7.05 -3.37
N LEU A 70 0.92 6.76 -3.21
CA LEU A 70 1.47 5.42 -3.44
C LEU A 70 0.91 4.42 -2.41
N ASP A 71 0.38 3.31 -2.88
CA ASP A 71 -0.19 2.26 -2.05
C ASP A 71 0.87 1.43 -1.33
N VAL A 72 0.54 0.94 -0.15
CA VAL A 72 1.38 0.05 0.64
C VAL A 72 0.61 -1.10 1.27
N LEU A 73 1.19 -2.29 1.20
CA LEU A 73 0.76 -3.48 1.93
C LEU A 73 1.70 -3.66 3.12
N VAL A 74 1.15 -3.65 4.33
CA VAL A 74 1.91 -3.82 5.57
C VAL A 74 1.71 -5.24 6.08
N LEU A 75 2.79 -6.04 6.01
CA LEU A 75 2.82 -7.41 6.51
C LEU A 75 3.15 -7.40 8.00
N CYS A 76 2.20 -7.78 8.81
CA CYS A 76 2.40 -7.93 10.25
C CYS A 76 1.47 -8.99 10.84
N SER A 77 1.66 -9.30 12.13
CA SER A 77 0.98 -10.40 12.80
C SER A 77 -0.51 -10.13 13.08
N GLU A 78 -0.94 -8.86 13.09
CA GLU A 78 -2.29 -8.47 13.47
C GLU A 78 -2.97 -7.56 12.44
N PRO A 79 -4.31 -7.57 12.36
CA PRO A 79 -5.06 -6.53 11.67
C PRO A 79 -4.89 -5.19 12.38
N ILE A 80 -4.63 -4.15 11.60
CA ILE A 80 -4.45 -2.78 12.11
C ILE A 80 -5.72 -1.98 11.85
N TYR A 81 -6.20 -1.23 12.85
CA TYR A 81 -7.36 -0.39 12.70
C TYR A 81 -7.20 0.68 11.61
N PRO A 82 -8.26 1.00 10.87
CA PRO A 82 -8.25 2.10 9.91
C PRO A 82 -7.83 3.44 10.53
N LEU A 83 -7.17 4.29 9.74
CA LEU A 83 -6.58 5.58 10.12
C LEU A 83 -5.44 5.48 11.14
N THR A 84 -4.86 4.30 11.32
CA THR A 84 -3.66 4.13 12.15
C THR A 84 -2.43 4.56 11.36
N LEU A 85 -1.58 5.35 12.03
CA LEU A 85 -0.23 5.66 11.57
C LEU A 85 0.71 4.56 12.02
N ILE A 86 1.46 3.99 11.10
CA ILE A 86 2.42 2.92 11.41
C ILE A 86 3.75 3.16 10.68
N ARG A 87 4.84 3.18 11.46
CA ARG A 87 6.19 3.31 10.90
C ARG A 87 6.67 1.98 10.36
N VAL A 88 7.07 1.96 9.08
CA VAL A 88 7.45 0.76 8.34
C VAL A 88 8.69 0.98 7.48
N TYR A 89 9.28 -0.11 7.02
CA TYR A 89 10.34 -0.10 6.01
C TYR A 89 9.98 -1.03 4.85
N PRO A 90 10.38 -0.70 3.60
CA PRO A 90 10.04 -1.50 2.43
C PRO A 90 10.91 -2.75 2.34
N ILE A 91 10.34 -3.86 1.86
CA ILE A 91 11.05 -5.09 1.52
C ILE A 91 10.88 -5.50 0.07
N GLY A 92 9.91 -4.91 -0.63
CA GLY A 92 9.62 -5.21 -2.03
C GLY A 92 8.47 -4.39 -2.56
N VAL A 93 8.11 -4.67 -3.80
CA VAL A 93 6.99 -4.04 -4.50
C VAL A 93 6.32 -5.03 -5.44
N MET A 94 5.00 -5.00 -5.47
CA MET A 94 4.20 -5.72 -6.46
C MET A 94 3.77 -4.74 -7.55
N ARG A 95 4.14 -5.04 -8.79
CA ARG A 95 3.72 -4.28 -9.96
C ARG A 95 2.48 -4.90 -10.56
N MET A 96 1.45 -4.09 -10.74
CA MET A 96 0.23 -4.49 -11.44
C MET A 96 -0.26 -3.41 -12.38
N VAL A 97 -1.24 -3.75 -13.21
CA VAL A 97 -1.95 -2.84 -14.09
C VAL A 97 -3.43 -2.87 -13.73
N ASP A 98 -4.00 -1.71 -13.48
CA ASP A 98 -5.42 -1.52 -13.22
C ASP A 98 -5.98 -0.45 -14.16
N GLY A 99 -6.95 -0.82 -14.97
CA GLY A 99 -7.54 0.11 -15.95
C GLY A 99 -6.54 0.68 -16.95
N GLY A 100 -5.51 -0.07 -17.32
CA GLY A 100 -4.45 0.34 -18.24
C GLY A 100 -3.36 1.22 -17.63
N LYS A 101 -3.42 1.52 -16.34
CA LYS A 101 -2.42 2.31 -15.59
C LYS A 101 -1.57 1.42 -14.70
N MET A 102 -0.30 1.80 -14.55
CA MET A 102 0.58 1.17 -13.55
C MET A 102 0.05 1.47 -12.15
N ASP A 103 -0.04 0.42 -11.35
CA ASP A 103 -0.53 0.48 -9.97
C ASP A 103 0.43 -0.34 -9.10
N ASP A 104 1.52 0.30 -8.68
CA ASP A 104 2.52 -0.33 -7.84
C ASP A 104 2.06 -0.33 -6.38
N LYS A 105 2.29 -1.45 -5.70
CA LYS A 105 1.99 -1.59 -4.27
C LYS A 105 3.25 -1.98 -3.53
N ILE A 106 3.71 -1.08 -2.66
CA ILE A 106 4.89 -1.33 -1.81
C ILE A 106 4.54 -2.41 -0.79
N ILE A 107 5.48 -3.30 -0.52
CA ILE A 107 5.39 -4.31 0.53
C ILE A 107 6.34 -3.91 1.64
N ALA A 108 5.81 -3.74 2.85
CA ALA A 108 6.55 -3.18 3.97
C ALA A 108 6.32 -3.95 5.27
N ILE A 109 7.27 -3.81 6.18
CA ILE A 109 7.28 -4.44 7.51
C ILE A 109 7.28 -3.34 8.58
N PRO A 110 6.45 -3.43 9.63
CA PRO A 110 6.46 -2.47 10.71
C PRO A 110 7.67 -2.67 11.64
N PHE A 111 8.28 -1.58 12.07
CA PHE A 111 9.33 -1.61 13.10
C PHE A 111 8.82 -2.09 14.46
N SER A 112 7.53 -1.98 14.70
CA SER A 112 6.89 -2.29 16.00
C SER A 112 6.35 -3.71 16.11
N ASP A 113 6.50 -4.55 15.10
CA ASP A 113 6.08 -5.96 15.18
C ASP A 113 7.29 -6.88 15.38
N PRO A 114 7.47 -7.45 16.58
CA PRO A 114 8.62 -8.30 16.88
C PRO A 114 8.62 -9.61 16.08
N THR A 115 7.47 -10.06 15.56
CA THR A 115 7.37 -11.27 14.74
C THR A 115 8.02 -11.10 13.36
N TYR A 116 7.90 -9.91 12.78
CA TYR A 116 8.40 -9.62 11.43
C TYR A 116 9.66 -8.76 11.43
N LEU A 117 9.97 -8.10 12.53
CA LEU A 117 11.16 -7.24 12.63
C LEU A 117 12.43 -8.04 12.35
N GLY A 118 13.29 -7.52 11.47
CA GLY A 118 14.52 -8.19 11.03
C GLY A 118 14.40 -8.83 9.66
N ILE A 119 13.19 -9.02 9.12
CA ILE A 119 12.99 -9.40 7.73
C ILE A 119 13.29 -8.19 6.85
N THR A 120 14.21 -8.33 5.91
CA THR A 120 14.69 -7.26 5.04
C THR A 120 14.50 -7.53 3.55
N SER A 121 14.09 -8.75 3.19
CA SER A 121 13.87 -9.18 1.82
C SER A 121 12.61 -10.04 1.72
N ILE A 122 11.92 -9.95 0.59
CA ILE A 122 10.78 -10.84 0.27
C ILE A 122 11.18 -12.32 0.26
N ASP A 123 12.44 -12.62 -0.05
CA ASP A 123 12.96 -14.00 -0.11
C ASP A 123 13.06 -14.67 1.28
N GLU A 124 13.00 -13.89 2.36
CA GLU A 124 13.01 -14.39 3.73
C GLU A 124 11.64 -14.86 4.22
N LEU A 125 10.57 -14.56 3.46
CA LEU A 125 9.21 -14.95 3.79
C LEU A 125 8.76 -16.16 2.96
N PRO A 126 7.80 -16.96 3.47
CA PRO A 126 7.22 -18.04 2.68
C PRO A 126 6.65 -17.51 1.35
N PRO A 127 7.00 -18.10 0.20
CA PRO A 127 6.51 -17.65 -1.12
C PRO A 127 4.98 -17.61 -1.21
N HIS A 128 4.28 -18.47 -0.51
CA HIS A 128 2.82 -18.55 -0.51
C HIS A 128 2.14 -17.25 -0.03
N ILE A 129 2.79 -16.47 0.84
CA ILE A 129 2.28 -15.14 1.24
C ILE A 129 2.10 -14.25 0.02
N PHE A 130 3.08 -14.25 -0.87
CA PHE A 130 3.04 -13.44 -2.11
C PHE A 130 2.12 -14.04 -3.16
N ASP A 131 1.99 -15.36 -3.22
CA ASP A 131 1.01 -16.04 -4.08
C ASP A 131 -0.41 -15.61 -3.72
N GLU A 132 -0.76 -15.56 -2.44
CA GLU A 132 -2.06 -15.08 -1.98
C GLU A 132 -2.29 -13.62 -2.30
N ILE A 133 -1.30 -12.75 -2.10
CA ILE A 133 -1.38 -11.33 -2.42
C ILE A 133 -1.60 -11.12 -3.91
N MET A 134 -0.81 -11.76 -4.75
CA MET A 134 -0.93 -11.66 -6.20
C MET A 134 -2.27 -12.21 -6.70
N HIS A 135 -2.72 -13.32 -6.17
CA HIS A 135 -4.03 -13.89 -6.50
C HIS A 135 -5.16 -12.93 -6.13
N PHE A 136 -5.13 -12.36 -4.92
CA PHE A 136 -6.14 -11.41 -4.47
C PHE A 136 -6.29 -10.24 -5.46
N PHE A 137 -5.21 -9.58 -5.81
CA PHE A 137 -5.24 -8.44 -6.72
C PHE A 137 -5.55 -8.82 -8.18
N SER A 138 -5.39 -10.08 -8.54
CA SER A 138 -5.80 -10.60 -9.85
C SER A 138 -7.31 -10.81 -9.96
N VAL A 139 -8.01 -11.08 -8.85
CA VAL A 139 -9.42 -11.49 -8.87
C VAL A 139 -10.39 -10.57 -8.12
N TYR A 140 -9.92 -9.66 -7.28
CA TYR A 140 -10.78 -8.89 -6.36
C TYR A 140 -11.82 -8.00 -7.05
N LYS A 141 -11.62 -7.63 -8.31
CA LYS A 141 -12.57 -6.86 -9.16
C LYS A 141 -13.29 -7.71 -10.22
N GLN A 142 -13.09 -9.01 -10.23
CA GLN A 142 -13.57 -9.90 -11.30
C GLN A 142 -15.10 -9.86 -11.46
N LEU A 143 -15.84 -9.91 -10.34
CA LEU A 143 -17.29 -9.85 -10.35
C LEU A 143 -17.86 -8.45 -10.59
N GLU A 144 -17.02 -7.44 -10.65
CA GLU A 144 -17.35 -6.07 -11.03
C GLU A 144 -17.13 -5.83 -12.53
N ASN A 145 -16.82 -6.87 -13.29
CA ASN A 145 -16.47 -6.81 -14.72
C ASN A 145 -15.26 -5.89 -15.02
N LYS A 146 -14.35 -5.78 -14.08
CA LYS A 146 -13.09 -5.03 -14.23
C LYS A 146 -11.91 -6.00 -14.26
N GLN A 147 -10.96 -5.72 -15.16
CA GLN A 147 -9.76 -6.55 -15.28
C GLN A 147 -8.59 -5.85 -14.60
N THR A 148 -7.86 -6.64 -13.82
CA THR A 148 -6.57 -6.29 -13.25
C THR A 148 -5.55 -7.33 -13.65
N ALA A 149 -4.30 -6.94 -13.84
CA ALA A 149 -3.22 -7.87 -14.17
C ALA A 149 -2.03 -7.61 -13.24
N VAL A 150 -1.72 -8.59 -12.42
CA VAL A 150 -0.47 -8.58 -11.64
C VAL A 150 0.65 -9.03 -12.55
N LYS A 151 1.73 -8.22 -12.64
CA LYS A 151 2.85 -8.51 -13.52
C LYS A 151 3.96 -9.24 -12.82
N THR A 152 4.48 -8.69 -11.71
CA THR A 152 5.64 -9.27 -11.04
C THR A 152 5.89 -8.65 -9.66
N LEU A 153 6.74 -9.35 -8.89
CA LEU A 153 7.32 -8.86 -7.65
C LEU A 153 8.75 -8.43 -7.89
N PHE A 154 9.14 -7.32 -7.28
CA PHE A 154 10.52 -6.85 -7.22
C PHE A 154 10.98 -6.72 -5.78
N GLY A 155 12.29 -6.67 -5.58
CA GLY A 155 12.91 -6.58 -4.28
C GLY A 155 12.89 -5.16 -3.68
N ARG A 156 13.62 -5.04 -2.58
CA ARG A 156 13.70 -3.81 -1.78
C ARG A 156 14.24 -2.60 -2.54
N GLU A 157 15.31 -2.79 -3.34
CA GLU A 157 15.94 -1.69 -4.08
C GLU A 157 14.95 -1.03 -5.06
N GLU A 158 14.17 -1.83 -5.77
CA GLU A 158 13.14 -1.33 -6.67
C GLU A 158 12.04 -0.59 -5.91
N ALA A 159 11.62 -1.13 -4.76
CA ALA A 159 10.64 -0.48 -3.89
C ALA A 159 11.12 0.89 -3.42
N GLU A 160 12.36 0.99 -2.95
CA GLU A 160 12.96 2.25 -2.51
C GLU A 160 13.03 3.28 -3.64
N GLN A 161 13.35 2.83 -4.86
CA GLN A 161 13.40 3.71 -6.03
C GLN A 161 12.01 4.25 -6.39
N ILE A 162 10.98 3.39 -6.40
CA ILE A 162 9.59 3.79 -6.66
C ILE A 162 9.10 4.78 -5.61
N ILE A 163 9.40 4.56 -4.34
CA ILE A 163 9.04 5.50 -3.26
C ILE A 163 9.74 6.85 -3.47
N ARG A 164 11.02 6.86 -3.82
CA ARG A 164 11.78 8.09 -4.11
C ARG A 164 11.13 8.88 -5.23
N GLU A 165 10.82 8.23 -6.34
CA GLU A 165 10.16 8.86 -7.49
C GLU A 165 8.79 9.42 -7.13
N ALA A 166 8.01 8.69 -6.32
CA ALA A 166 6.69 9.15 -5.87
C ALA A 166 6.78 10.36 -4.91
N ILE A 167 7.80 10.43 -4.06
CA ILE A 167 8.09 11.60 -3.22
C ILE A 167 8.46 12.82 -4.09
N GLU A 168 9.35 12.63 -5.06
CA GLU A 168 9.74 13.71 -5.98
C GLU A 168 8.56 14.21 -6.82
N SER A 169 7.73 13.30 -7.30
CA SER A 169 6.50 13.63 -8.04
C SER A 169 5.54 14.46 -7.19
N TYR A 170 5.37 14.09 -5.91
CA TYR A 170 4.58 14.86 -4.96
C TYR A 170 5.14 16.27 -4.77
N GLN A 171 6.44 16.40 -4.54
CA GLN A 171 7.08 17.70 -4.35
C GLN A 171 6.90 18.62 -5.56
N LYS A 172 7.08 18.09 -6.77
CA LYS A 172 6.86 18.83 -8.02
C LYS A 172 5.41 19.29 -8.22
N SER A 173 4.45 18.48 -7.76
CA SER A 173 3.03 18.72 -8.00
C SER A 173 2.38 19.61 -6.94
N PHE A 174 2.81 19.52 -5.68
CA PHE A 174 2.12 20.14 -4.55
C PHE A 174 2.97 21.14 -3.73
N MET A 175 4.29 21.18 -3.91
CA MET A 175 5.19 22.06 -3.17
C MET A 175 5.79 23.12 -4.12
N LYS A 176 4.95 24.00 -4.64
CA LYS A 176 5.38 25.17 -5.43
C LYS A 176 5.64 26.38 -4.54
#